data_3f0e9314209dc5b77e4b6830b8d10cbb
#
_entry.id   3f0e9314209dc5b77e4b6830b8d10cbb
#
_cell.length_a   1.000
_cell.length_b   1.000
_cell.length_c   1.000
_cell.angle_alpha   90.00
_cell.angle_beta   90.00
_cell.angle_gamma   90.00
#
_symmetry.space_group_name_H-M   'P 1'
#
loop_
_entity.id
_entity.type
_entity.pdbx_description
1 polymer ?
#
loop_
_entity_poly.entity_id
_entity_poly.type
_entity_poly.pdbx_seq_one_letter_code
_entity_poly.pdbx_strand_id
1 'polypeptide(L)'
;MGKLFRVISLLLTMCMLSGLIAGFAGAEDVIDADLTCTITLGNWPADTAPDAEKALFEGYKATMAKQYPNVTLVPDYYSYTLSNYVPMAKGGTAPSIFQPPFTDPQLLISQHLVGDVTDALEQFGVLEQFSPSYVEMLADENGRIFGLPRDGYVLGMHLNVALFREAGLVDDEGLPLYPKTLQELAEYGQIIKEKTGKAGLVFPASETYGGWLFTNIAWNFGCVGESALEYQDEDGRWVCNFTSPECIAAMEYMRDLRWKYDILNADATTTDWAGAHSLLGTGEAAMNFAADDSVDQPTANKGLPVEDFALIPFPAGEAGRYALAGGTCYMFAPNITNDQAVALMAYLKILGKLPFLDDSIIAGMRADYAAKRDRGAPVIPAISAWNDEEYNAAKQAIVNEFSNVDMRLYADFFDSISEGTITLKSEEPVFAQQLYRELTAVVQRVITKEGADIEKALRKAEESFQEYLDDEINDY
;
A
#
# COMPACT_ATOMS: atom_id res chain seq x y z
N MET A 1 7.83 53.92 6.01
CA MET A 1 7.42 52.84 6.93
C MET A 1 7.27 51.48 6.25
N GLY A 2 7.05 51.37 4.94
CA GLY A 2 6.81 50.07 4.27
C GLY A 2 8.05 49.17 3.95
N LYS A 3 9.27 49.70 4.02
CA LYS A 3 10.49 48.90 3.73
C LYS A 3 11.08 48.26 5.00
N LEU A 4 10.84 48.83 6.17
CA LEU A 4 11.36 48.29 7.43
C LEU A 4 10.55 47.06 7.91
N PHE A 5 9.24 47.01 7.62
CA PHE A 5 8.37 45.87 7.96
C PHE A 5 8.65 44.64 7.11
N ARG A 6 9.06 44.79 5.83
CA ARG A 6 9.44 43.66 4.96
C ARG A 6 10.77 43.01 5.35
N VAL A 7 11.73 43.75 5.85
CA VAL A 7 13.02 43.24 6.31
C VAL A 7 12.88 42.49 7.65
N ILE A 8 12.00 42.98 8.55
CA ILE A 8 11.73 42.31 9.83
C ILE A 8 10.93 41.01 9.63
N SER A 9 10.00 40.99 8.67
CA SER A 9 9.28 39.75 8.31
C SER A 9 10.18 38.68 7.68
N LEU A 10 11.13 39.08 6.82
CA LEU A 10 12.09 38.14 6.23
C LEU A 10 13.11 37.60 7.24
N LEU A 11 13.52 38.42 8.20
CA LEU A 11 14.45 38.01 9.27
C LEU A 11 13.77 37.10 10.30
N LEU A 12 12.48 37.31 10.60
CA LEU A 12 11.73 36.37 11.47
C LEU A 12 11.45 35.03 10.79
N THR A 13 11.18 35.01 9.48
CA THR A 13 11.00 33.75 8.72
C THR A 13 12.32 32.97 8.58
N MET A 14 13.45 33.67 8.45
CA MET A 14 14.77 33.05 8.37
C MET A 14 15.25 32.53 9.75
N CYS A 15 14.84 33.18 10.87
CA CYS A 15 15.13 32.68 12.22
C CYS A 15 14.24 31.51 12.65
N MET A 16 13.03 31.34 12.10
CA MET A 16 12.19 30.17 12.37
C MET A 16 12.65 28.93 11.58
N LEU A 17 13.20 29.09 10.38
CA LEU A 17 13.79 27.97 9.63
C LEU A 17 15.14 27.49 10.20
N SER A 18 15.89 28.36 10.88
CA SER A 18 17.16 27.96 11.53
C SER A 18 16.98 27.44 12.95
N GLY A 19 15.79 27.55 13.54
CA GLY A 19 15.47 27.03 14.88
C GLY A 19 14.93 25.60 14.90
N LEU A 20 14.41 25.09 13.76
CA LEU A 20 13.84 23.74 13.66
C LEU A 20 14.90 22.64 13.37
N ILE A 21 16.14 23.00 13.04
CA ILE A 21 17.21 22.03 12.77
C ILE A 21 18.05 21.71 14.03
N ALA A 22 17.79 22.37 15.15
CA ALA A 22 18.64 22.23 16.35
C ALA A 22 18.15 21.17 17.35
N GLY A 23 17.19 20.32 17.01
CA GLY A 23 16.58 19.34 17.91
C GLY A 23 16.87 17.86 17.59
N PHE A 24 17.39 17.52 16.44
CA PHE A 24 17.88 16.15 16.19
C PHE A 24 19.31 15.99 16.76
N ALA A 25 19.45 16.21 18.08
CA ALA A 25 20.57 15.64 18.80
C ALA A 25 20.39 14.13 18.68
N GLY A 26 21.27 13.48 17.90
CA GLY A 26 21.22 12.06 17.67
C GLY A 26 20.97 11.32 18.97
N ALA A 27 20.03 10.38 18.99
CA ALA A 27 20.02 9.37 20.01
C ALA A 27 21.45 8.84 20.07
N GLU A 28 22.14 9.09 21.19
CA GLU A 28 23.46 8.50 21.47
C GLU A 28 23.35 7.02 21.16
N ASP A 29 24.43 6.43 20.63
CA ASP A 29 24.50 5.06 20.18
C ASP A 29 23.74 4.11 21.12
N VAL A 30 22.51 3.76 20.74
CA VAL A 30 21.62 2.87 21.49
C VAL A 30 22.21 1.44 21.49
N ILE A 31 23.23 1.22 20.67
CA ILE A 31 23.86 -0.08 20.46
C ILE A 31 25.23 -0.07 21.13
N ASP A 32 25.49 -1.12 21.90
CA ASP A 32 26.82 -1.41 22.41
C ASP A 32 27.79 -1.56 21.23
N ALA A 33 28.88 -0.78 21.23
CA ALA A 33 29.93 -0.85 20.21
C ALA A 33 30.57 -2.26 20.11
N ASP A 34 30.46 -3.06 21.18
CA ASP A 34 30.95 -4.43 21.24
C ASP A 34 29.94 -5.48 20.75
N LEU A 35 28.75 -5.07 20.29
CA LEU A 35 27.73 -5.96 19.74
C LEU A 35 28.32 -6.85 18.64
N THR A 36 28.28 -8.16 18.87
CA THR A 36 28.86 -9.15 17.95
C THR A 36 27.80 -10.16 17.52
N CYS A 37 27.40 -10.11 16.26
CA CYS A 37 26.46 -11.07 15.69
C CYS A 37 26.63 -11.18 14.17
N THR A 38 25.97 -12.18 13.58
CA THR A 38 25.85 -12.35 12.14
C THR A 38 24.37 -12.27 11.79
N ILE A 39 24.01 -11.47 10.78
CA ILE A 39 22.66 -11.37 10.23
C ILE A 39 22.68 -11.64 8.73
N THR A 40 21.74 -12.47 8.26
CA THR A 40 21.55 -12.80 6.84
C THR A 40 20.45 -11.93 6.30
N LEU A 41 20.79 -11.17 5.25
CA LEU A 41 19.94 -10.13 4.66
C LEU A 41 19.13 -10.69 3.49
N GLY A 42 17.99 -11.32 3.75
CA GLY A 42 17.07 -11.81 2.71
C GLY A 42 16.42 -10.71 1.86
N ASN A 43 16.64 -9.46 2.22
CA ASN A 43 16.21 -8.29 1.46
C ASN A 43 17.30 -7.73 0.51
N TRP A 44 18.39 -8.48 0.30
CA TRP A 44 19.45 -8.06 -0.62
C TRP A 44 18.95 -8.06 -2.07
N PRO A 45 19.37 -7.09 -2.92
CA PRO A 45 18.95 -7.06 -4.31
C PRO A 45 19.39 -8.29 -5.10
N ALA A 46 18.55 -8.73 -6.04
CA ALA A 46 18.89 -9.81 -6.95
C ALA A 46 20.11 -9.47 -7.84
N ASP A 47 20.81 -10.46 -8.36
CA ASP A 47 21.92 -10.25 -9.30
C ASP A 47 21.49 -9.48 -10.56
N THR A 48 20.21 -9.62 -10.94
CA THR A 48 19.59 -8.94 -12.09
C THR A 48 19.09 -7.52 -11.76
N ALA A 49 19.15 -7.08 -10.50
CA ALA A 49 18.76 -5.75 -10.11
C ALA A 49 19.63 -4.65 -10.77
N PRO A 50 19.11 -3.43 -10.95
CA PRO A 50 19.87 -2.31 -11.48
C PRO A 50 21.16 -2.04 -10.69
N ASP A 51 22.23 -1.65 -11.37
CA ASP A 51 23.51 -1.38 -10.72
C ASP A 51 23.43 -0.26 -9.67
N ALA A 52 22.54 0.73 -9.86
CA ALA A 52 22.30 1.77 -8.87
C ALA A 52 21.71 1.22 -7.56
N GLU A 53 20.80 0.26 -7.64
CA GLU A 53 20.21 -0.39 -6.47
C GLU A 53 21.26 -1.24 -5.75
N LYS A 54 22.03 -2.04 -6.47
CA LYS A 54 23.14 -2.82 -5.89
C LYS A 54 24.16 -1.92 -5.19
N ALA A 55 24.52 -0.80 -5.81
CA ALA A 55 25.47 0.16 -5.22
C ALA A 55 24.90 0.80 -3.94
N LEU A 56 23.59 1.07 -3.88
CA LEU A 56 22.92 1.60 -2.70
C LEU A 56 23.03 0.61 -1.52
N PHE A 57 22.72 -0.67 -1.74
CA PHE A 57 22.82 -1.70 -0.70
C PHE A 57 24.27 -1.96 -0.24
N GLU A 58 25.26 -1.93 -1.17
CA GLU A 58 26.66 -1.97 -0.77
C GLU A 58 27.07 -0.75 0.08
N GLY A 59 26.48 0.42 -0.18
CA GLY A 59 26.63 1.62 0.65
C GLY A 59 26.07 1.42 2.08
N TYR A 60 24.91 0.83 2.23
CA TYR A 60 24.33 0.48 3.53
C TYR A 60 25.21 -0.51 4.32
N LYS A 61 25.70 -1.54 3.62
CA LYS A 61 26.63 -2.51 4.21
C LYS A 61 27.94 -1.86 4.68
N ALA A 62 28.52 -0.97 3.88
CA ALA A 62 29.72 -0.26 4.23
C ALA A 62 29.49 0.69 5.43
N THR A 63 28.34 1.35 5.51
CA THR A 63 27.95 2.21 6.64
C THR A 63 27.81 1.36 7.91
N MET A 64 27.14 0.23 7.82
CA MET A 64 27.00 -0.71 8.95
C MET A 64 28.34 -1.22 9.46
N ALA A 65 29.23 -1.65 8.55
CA ALA A 65 30.57 -2.12 8.90
C ALA A 65 31.44 -1.04 9.56
N LYS A 66 31.21 0.24 9.22
CA LYS A 66 31.91 1.37 9.84
C LYS A 66 31.38 1.68 11.25
N GLN A 67 30.06 1.65 11.43
CA GLN A 67 29.42 1.97 12.72
C GLN A 67 29.48 0.81 13.70
N TYR A 68 29.31 -0.42 13.22
CA TYR A 68 29.22 -1.64 14.01
C TYR A 68 30.18 -2.72 13.46
N PRO A 69 31.49 -2.58 13.68
CA PRO A 69 32.51 -3.41 13.00
C PRO A 69 32.47 -4.91 13.38
N ASN A 70 31.85 -5.26 14.50
CA ASN A 70 31.70 -6.63 14.96
C ASN A 70 30.39 -7.30 14.48
N VAL A 71 29.52 -6.56 13.77
CA VAL A 71 28.31 -7.12 13.14
C VAL A 71 28.65 -7.56 11.72
N THR A 72 28.46 -8.84 11.44
CA THR A 72 28.67 -9.41 10.11
C THR A 72 27.36 -9.43 9.32
N LEU A 73 27.32 -8.69 8.20
CA LEU A 73 26.20 -8.76 7.25
C LEU A 73 26.49 -9.79 6.17
N VAL A 74 25.59 -10.77 6.02
CA VAL A 74 25.62 -11.79 4.97
C VAL A 74 24.55 -11.45 3.95
N PRO A 75 24.90 -10.87 2.79
CA PRO A 75 23.96 -10.64 1.70
C PRO A 75 23.36 -11.96 1.22
N ASP A 76 22.04 -12.00 1.06
CA ASP A 76 21.31 -13.11 0.49
C ASP A 76 20.09 -12.58 -0.26
N TYR A 77 19.93 -12.95 -1.52
CA TYR A 77 18.70 -12.64 -2.24
C TYR A 77 17.66 -13.72 -1.93
N TYR A 78 16.57 -13.35 -1.30
CA TYR A 78 15.49 -14.26 -0.97
C TYR A 78 14.16 -13.76 -1.54
N SER A 79 13.61 -14.53 -2.50
CA SER A 79 12.28 -14.30 -3.02
C SER A 79 11.27 -15.09 -2.17
N TYR A 80 10.54 -14.37 -1.33
CA TYR A 80 9.58 -14.96 -0.42
C TYR A 80 8.37 -15.55 -1.15
N THR A 81 7.99 -16.76 -0.74
CA THR A 81 6.64 -17.32 -0.87
C THR A 81 6.35 -18.08 0.42
N LEU A 82 5.09 -18.19 0.83
CA LEU A 82 4.71 -18.92 2.05
C LEU A 82 5.23 -20.37 1.99
N SER A 83 5.08 -21.03 0.84
CA SER A 83 5.50 -22.43 0.63
C SER A 83 7.00 -22.67 0.72
N ASN A 84 7.85 -21.68 0.36
CA ASN A 84 9.30 -21.82 0.50
C ASN A 84 9.78 -21.40 1.89
N TYR A 85 9.07 -20.46 2.54
CA TYR A 85 9.47 -19.92 3.84
C TYR A 85 9.23 -20.89 5.00
N VAL A 86 8.02 -21.50 5.07
CA VAL A 86 7.63 -22.36 6.19
C VAL A 86 8.62 -23.49 6.47
N PRO A 87 9.10 -24.25 5.48
CA PRO A 87 10.15 -25.26 5.72
C PRO A 87 11.46 -24.67 6.21
N MET A 88 11.88 -23.51 5.72
CA MET A 88 13.11 -22.83 6.17
C MET A 88 13.00 -22.35 7.59
N ALA A 89 11.87 -21.76 7.98
CA ALA A 89 11.62 -21.30 9.35
C ALA A 89 11.62 -22.48 10.33
N LYS A 90 10.91 -23.55 10.02
CA LYS A 90 10.89 -24.79 10.83
C LYS A 90 12.27 -25.48 10.88
N GLY A 91 13.07 -25.38 9.82
CA GLY A 91 14.41 -25.92 9.72
C GLY A 91 15.50 -25.04 10.33
N GLY A 92 15.18 -23.82 10.77
CA GLY A 92 16.13 -22.87 11.33
C GLY A 92 17.12 -22.28 10.33
N THR A 93 16.76 -22.27 9.02
CA THR A 93 17.57 -21.78 7.91
C THR A 93 17.00 -20.53 7.23
N ALA A 94 15.93 -19.96 7.79
CA ALA A 94 15.36 -18.71 7.30
C ALA A 94 16.37 -17.55 7.41
N PRO A 95 16.39 -16.60 6.45
CA PRO A 95 17.21 -15.41 6.55
C PRO A 95 16.78 -14.58 7.76
N SER A 96 17.75 -13.88 8.39
CA SER A 96 17.46 -13.08 9.61
C SER A 96 16.40 -12.01 9.38
N ILE A 97 16.30 -11.49 8.17
CA ILE A 97 15.26 -10.55 7.71
C ILE A 97 14.77 -10.96 6.33
N PHE A 98 13.47 -10.87 6.09
CA PHE A 98 12.83 -11.16 4.81
C PHE A 98 11.62 -10.26 4.57
N GLN A 99 10.98 -10.35 3.39
CA GLN A 99 9.98 -9.38 2.94
C GLN A 99 8.71 -10.09 2.46
N PRO A 100 7.78 -10.47 3.34
CA PRO A 100 6.48 -10.99 2.95
C PRO A 100 5.49 -9.85 2.60
N PRO A 101 4.43 -10.14 1.83
CA PRO A 101 3.29 -9.24 1.70
C PRO A 101 2.54 -9.13 3.04
N PHE A 102 1.74 -8.08 3.21
CA PHE A 102 0.92 -7.88 4.41
C PHE A 102 -0.23 -8.91 4.58
N THR A 103 -0.42 -9.81 3.62
CA THR A 103 -1.34 -10.95 3.74
C THR A 103 -0.89 -12.02 4.73
N ASP A 104 0.43 -12.14 4.96
CA ASP A 104 0.99 -13.31 5.65
C ASP A 104 1.39 -13.10 7.11
N PRO A 105 1.60 -11.86 7.64
CA PRO A 105 2.11 -11.65 8.98
C PRO A 105 1.31 -12.36 10.06
N GLN A 106 -0.01 -12.25 10.09
CA GLN A 106 -0.84 -12.83 11.14
C GLN A 106 -0.79 -14.36 11.14
N LEU A 107 -0.75 -14.99 9.96
CA LEU A 107 -0.54 -16.42 9.83
C LEU A 107 0.84 -16.84 10.35
N LEU A 108 1.89 -16.11 9.98
CA LEU A 108 3.26 -16.41 10.42
C LEU A 108 3.44 -16.22 11.93
N ILE A 109 2.82 -15.20 12.51
CA ILE A 109 2.84 -14.90 13.96
C ILE A 109 2.10 -16.02 14.72
N SER A 110 0.88 -16.36 14.33
CA SER A 110 0.07 -17.39 15.00
C SER A 110 0.72 -18.77 14.97
N GLN A 111 1.49 -19.09 13.94
CA GLN A 111 2.24 -20.34 13.82
C GLN A 111 3.65 -20.29 14.41
N HIS A 112 4.05 -19.21 15.06
CA HIS A 112 5.39 -19.00 15.66
C HIS A 112 6.53 -19.15 14.63
N LEU A 113 6.31 -18.74 13.41
CA LEU A 113 7.26 -18.82 12.30
C LEU A 113 8.10 -17.55 12.12
N VAL A 114 7.92 -16.55 12.97
CA VAL A 114 8.64 -15.26 12.97
C VAL A 114 9.11 -14.87 14.36
N GLY A 115 10.13 -14.03 14.41
CA GLY A 115 10.78 -13.57 15.64
C GLY A 115 10.23 -12.25 16.13
N ASP A 116 10.13 -12.11 17.43
CA ASP A 116 9.72 -10.91 18.15
C ASP A 116 10.86 -9.88 18.20
N VAL A 117 10.55 -8.63 17.85
CA VAL A 117 11.53 -7.52 17.85
C VAL A 117 11.11 -6.36 18.76
N THR A 118 10.10 -6.56 19.60
CA THR A 118 9.56 -5.53 20.50
C THR A 118 10.64 -4.90 21.38
N ASP A 119 11.46 -5.73 22.04
CA ASP A 119 12.50 -5.24 22.97
C ASP A 119 13.56 -4.41 22.22
N ALA A 120 13.87 -4.76 20.97
CA ALA A 120 14.78 -3.98 20.14
C ALA A 120 14.16 -2.63 19.73
N LEU A 121 12.88 -2.59 19.41
CA LEU A 121 12.14 -1.33 19.12
C LEU A 121 12.07 -0.44 20.38
N GLU A 122 11.85 -1.04 21.55
CA GLU A 122 11.87 -0.35 22.85
C GLU A 122 13.25 0.26 23.13
N GLN A 123 14.32 -0.52 22.90
CA GLN A 123 15.71 -0.06 23.04
C GLN A 123 16.03 1.12 22.12
N PHE A 124 15.46 1.16 20.90
CA PHE A 124 15.58 2.30 19.99
C PHE A 124 14.63 3.46 20.33
N GLY A 125 13.75 3.31 21.33
CA GLY A 125 12.80 4.33 21.76
C GLY A 125 11.72 4.65 20.72
N VAL A 126 11.42 3.71 19.82
CA VAL A 126 10.47 3.92 18.70
C VAL A 126 9.19 3.10 18.81
N LEU A 127 9.10 2.20 19.80
CA LEU A 127 7.95 1.31 19.94
C LEU A 127 6.63 2.08 20.10
N GLU A 128 6.60 3.07 20.99
CA GLU A 128 5.38 3.88 21.24
C GLU A 128 5.00 4.82 20.07
N GLN A 129 5.93 5.01 19.13
CA GLN A 129 5.72 5.84 17.93
C GLN A 129 5.15 5.02 16.77
N PHE A 130 5.02 3.70 16.93
CA PHE A 130 4.52 2.84 15.87
C PHE A 130 3.02 3.09 15.63
N SER A 131 2.63 3.28 14.37
CA SER A 131 1.24 3.59 14.03
C SER A 131 0.29 2.46 14.43
N PRO A 132 -0.85 2.74 15.10
CA PRO A 132 -1.81 1.72 15.54
C PRO A 132 -2.29 0.78 14.42
N SER A 133 -2.46 1.28 13.20
CA SER A 133 -2.88 0.45 12.05
C SER A 133 -1.86 -0.61 11.68
N TYR A 134 -0.56 -0.31 11.81
CA TYR A 134 0.50 -1.28 11.56
C TYR A 134 0.74 -2.20 12.75
N VAL A 135 0.50 -1.71 13.99
CA VAL A 135 0.50 -2.58 15.19
C VAL A 135 -0.53 -3.70 15.02
N GLU A 136 -1.76 -3.37 14.60
CA GLU A 136 -2.81 -4.38 14.36
C GLU A 136 -2.39 -5.46 13.36
N MET A 137 -1.63 -5.09 12.33
CA MET A 137 -1.18 -6.03 11.29
C MET A 137 0.07 -6.84 11.68
N LEU A 138 0.95 -6.32 12.55
CA LEU A 138 2.29 -6.85 12.80
C LEU A 138 2.53 -7.27 14.25
N ALA A 139 1.51 -7.18 15.12
CA ALA A 139 1.57 -7.62 16.52
C ALA A 139 0.81 -8.93 16.76
N ASP A 140 1.17 -9.61 17.83
CA ASP A 140 0.37 -10.68 18.40
C ASP A 140 -0.75 -10.14 19.31
N GLU A 141 -1.55 -11.04 19.88
CA GLU A 141 -2.64 -10.72 20.82
C GLU A 141 -2.18 -10.01 22.11
N ASN A 142 -0.88 -10.09 22.43
CA ASN A 142 -0.26 -9.45 23.59
C ASN A 142 0.39 -8.10 23.24
N GLY A 143 0.28 -7.65 22.00
CA GLY A 143 0.87 -6.41 21.50
C GLY A 143 2.38 -6.51 21.25
N ARG A 144 2.94 -7.71 21.15
CA ARG A 144 4.36 -7.92 20.79
C ARG A 144 4.50 -7.77 19.27
N ILE A 145 5.54 -7.08 18.81
CA ILE A 145 5.78 -6.71 17.40
C ILE A 145 6.73 -7.71 16.72
N PHE A 146 6.31 -8.22 15.56
CA PHE A 146 7.06 -9.22 14.78
C PHE A 146 7.54 -8.73 13.43
N GLY A 147 7.27 -7.49 13.08
CA GLY A 147 7.66 -6.91 11.79
C GLY A 147 7.60 -5.40 11.76
N LEU A 148 8.12 -4.80 10.68
CA LEU A 148 8.01 -3.39 10.37
C LEU A 148 7.54 -3.20 8.92
N PRO A 149 6.76 -2.16 8.60
CA PRO A 149 6.43 -1.88 7.22
C PRO A 149 7.70 -1.51 6.43
N ARG A 150 7.88 -2.16 5.30
CA ARG A 150 8.90 -1.79 4.31
C ARG A 150 8.39 -0.65 3.43
N ASP A 151 7.22 -0.86 2.90
CA ASP A 151 6.41 0.06 2.12
C ASP A 151 4.94 -0.21 2.46
N GLY A 152 4.08 0.69 2.04
CA GLY A 152 2.65 0.54 2.21
C GLY A 152 1.93 1.42 1.22
N TYR A 153 0.73 1.03 0.86
CA TYR A 153 -0.16 1.80 0.02
C TYR A 153 -1.59 1.66 0.53
N VAL A 154 -2.40 2.66 0.22
CA VAL A 154 -3.85 2.59 0.40
C VAL A 154 -4.53 2.73 -0.96
N LEU A 155 -5.45 1.81 -1.23
CA LEU A 155 -6.22 1.85 -2.47
C LEU A 155 -7.22 3.00 -2.42
N GLY A 156 -7.15 3.84 -3.42
CA GLY A 156 -8.10 4.91 -3.69
C GLY A 156 -8.58 4.83 -5.13
N MET A 157 -8.76 5.99 -5.72
CA MET A 157 -9.11 6.11 -7.13
C MET A 157 -8.30 7.21 -7.80
N HIS A 158 -7.68 6.88 -8.92
CA HIS A 158 -7.02 7.82 -9.82
C HIS A 158 -8.04 8.40 -10.80
N LEU A 159 -7.98 9.72 -11.02
CA LEU A 159 -8.84 10.42 -11.99
C LEU A 159 -8.02 11.09 -13.08
N ASN A 160 -8.53 11.05 -14.29
CA ASN A 160 -8.15 11.97 -15.37
C ASN A 160 -9.08 13.19 -15.34
N VAL A 161 -8.62 14.26 -14.69
CA VAL A 161 -9.39 15.50 -14.47
C VAL A 161 -9.76 16.19 -15.78
N ALA A 162 -8.95 16.04 -16.84
CA ALA A 162 -9.28 16.60 -18.16
C ALA A 162 -10.59 16.02 -18.71
N LEU A 163 -10.82 14.71 -18.54
CA LEU A 163 -12.07 14.06 -18.95
C LEU A 163 -13.27 14.47 -18.07
N PHE A 164 -13.06 14.69 -16.77
CA PHE A 164 -14.10 15.26 -15.89
C PHE A 164 -14.48 16.67 -16.35
N ARG A 165 -13.50 17.49 -16.70
CA ARG A 165 -13.72 18.85 -17.24
C ARG A 165 -14.45 18.82 -18.58
N GLU A 166 -14.08 17.94 -19.50
CA GLU A 166 -14.76 17.76 -20.78
C GLU A 166 -16.23 17.29 -20.60
N ALA A 167 -16.48 16.45 -19.61
CA ALA A 167 -17.83 15.98 -19.27
C ALA A 167 -18.68 17.02 -18.52
N GLY A 168 -18.09 18.13 -18.05
CA GLY A 168 -18.76 19.15 -17.25
C GLY A 168 -18.94 18.75 -15.79
N LEU A 169 -18.16 17.78 -15.29
CA LEU A 169 -18.13 17.30 -13.91
C LEU A 169 -17.04 18.01 -13.10
N VAL A 170 -17.12 19.33 -13.05
CA VAL A 170 -16.23 20.20 -12.26
C VAL A 170 -17.04 21.24 -11.53
N ASP A 171 -16.50 21.74 -10.42
CA ASP A 171 -17.04 22.87 -9.69
C ASP A 171 -16.67 24.23 -10.32
N ASP A 172 -17.07 25.33 -9.67
CA ASP A 172 -16.80 26.69 -10.14
C ASP A 172 -15.30 27.04 -10.16
N GLU A 173 -14.46 26.29 -9.44
CA GLU A 173 -13.00 26.45 -9.39
C GLU A 173 -12.26 25.52 -10.37
N GLY A 174 -13.01 24.65 -11.08
CA GLY A 174 -12.47 23.68 -12.04
C GLY A 174 -11.96 22.39 -11.40
N LEU A 175 -12.21 22.16 -10.11
CA LEU A 175 -11.90 20.90 -9.44
C LEU A 175 -12.91 19.81 -9.81
N PRO A 176 -12.51 18.54 -9.91
CA PRO A 176 -13.42 17.47 -10.31
C PRO A 176 -14.48 17.22 -9.23
N LEU A 177 -15.73 17.14 -9.66
CA LEU A 177 -16.83 16.58 -8.87
C LEU A 177 -16.65 15.05 -8.87
N TYR A 178 -15.79 14.52 -8.03
CA TYR A 178 -15.49 13.11 -8.00
C TYR A 178 -16.55 12.30 -7.24
N PRO A 179 -16.74 10.99 -7.59
CA PRO A 179 -17.74 10.15 -6.93
C PRO A 179 -17.39 9.86 -5.48
N LYS A 180 -18.32 10.11 -4.56
CA LYS A 180 -18.20 9.80 -3.12
C LYS A 180 -18.71 8.39 -2.81
N THR A 181 -19.55 7.84 -3.68
CA THR A 181 -20.18 6.52 -3.53
C THR A 181 -20.01 5.68 -4.81
N LEU A 182 -20.13 4.36 -4.66
CA LEU A 182 -20.12 3.43 -5.80
C LEU A 182 -21.29 3.71 -6.77
N GLN A 183 -22.44 4.23 -6.27
CA GLN A 183 -23.53 4.65 -7.13
C GLN A 183 -23.15 5.88 -7.97
N GLU A 184 -22.57 6.92 -7.34
CA GLU A 184 -22.08 8.11 -8.06
C GLU A 184 -20.97 7.76 -9.06
N LEU A 185 -20.12 6.76 -8.76
CA LEU A 185 -19.10 6.27 -9.69
C LEU A 185 -19.74 5.77 -10.99
N ALA A 186 -20.79 4.95 -10.86
CA ALA A 186 -21.52 4.45 -12.04
C ALA A 186 -22.18 5.58 -12.84
N GLU A 187 -22.82 6.53 -12.16
CA GLU A 187 -23.51 7.67 -12.78
C GLU A 187 -22.53 8.63 -13.45
N TYR A 188 -21.43 9.01 -12.79
CA TYR A 188 -20.42 9.90 -13.37
C TYR A 188 -19.68 9.23 -14.51
N GLY A 189 -19.38 7.92 -14.36
CA GLY A 189 -18.82 7.12 -15.45
C GLY A 189 -19.70 7.13 -16.70
N GLN A 190 -21.02 7.01 -16.53
CA GLN A 190 -21.99 7.09 -17.63
C GLN A 190 -21.99 8.49 -18.27
N ILE A 191 -22.03 9.56 -17.48
CA ILE A 191 -21.98 10.94 -17.99
C ILE A 191 -20.70 11.16 -18.81
N ILE A 192 -19.54 10.70 -18.29
CA ILE A 192 -18.25 10.81 -19.00
C ILE A 192 -18.31 10.05 -20.32
N LYS A 193 -18.81 8.81 -20.31
CA LYS A 193 -18.95 7.98 -21.51
C LYS A 193 -19.83 8.66 -22.57
N GLU A 194 -20.98 9.21 -22.17
CA GLU A 194 -21.92 9.90 -23.08
C GLU A 194 -21.31 11.18 -23.65
N LYS A 195 -20.53 11.94 -22.86
CA LYS A 195 -20.00 13.24 -23.29
C LYS A 195 -18.71 13.13 -24.10
N THR A 196 -17.82 12.21 -23.70
CA THR A 196 -16.44 12.12 -24.25
C THR A 196 -16.25 10.92 -25.18
N GLY A 197 -17.12 9.91 -25.10
CA GLY A 197 -16.96 8.62 -25.79
C GLY A 197 -15.88 7.72 -25.16
N LYS A 198 -15.22 8.17 -24.07
CA LYS A 198 -14.18 7.42 -23.37
C LYS A 198 -14.78 6.51 -22.30
N ALA A 199 -14.01 5.52 -21.82
CA ALA A 199 -14.47 4.68 -20.72
C ALA A 199 -14.61 5.53 -19.43
N GLY A 200 -15.73 5.34 -18.70
CA GLY A 200 -15.91 5.97 -17.40
C GLY A 200 -14.93 5.39 -16.36
N LEU A 201 -14.78 4.07 -16.37
CA LEU A 201 -13.91 3.33 -15.48
C LEU A 201 -13.07 2.34 -16.28
N VAL A 202 -11.76 2.32 -16.07
CA VAL A 202 -10.95 1.18 -16.47
C VAL A 202 -10.95 0.16 -15.35
N PHE A 203 -11.22 -1.10 -15.71
CA PHE A 203 -11.21 -2.22 -14.75
C PHE A 203 -10.30 -3.33 -15.30
N PRO A 204 -9.10 -3.52 -14.72
CA PRO A 204 -8.24 -4.62 -15.08
C PRO A 204 -8.83 -5.93 -14.55
N ALA A 205 -9.26 -6.81 -15.44
CA ALA A 205 -9.84 -8.10 -15.09
C ALA A 205 -9.03 -9.29 -15.63
N SER A 206 -7.76 -9.08 -15.99
CA SER A 206 -6.83 -10.18 -16.29
C SER A 206 -6.20 -10.75 -15.01
N GLU A 207 -5.67 -11.95 -15.09
CA GLU A 207 -4.94 -12.62 -14.01
C GLU A 207 -5.71 -12.62 -12.67
N THR A 208 -5.12 -12.08 -11.60
CA THR A 208 -5.74 -11.94 -10.28
C THR A 208 -6.33 -10.54 -10.02
N TYR A 209 -6.07 -9.56 -10.89
CA TYR A 209 -6.47 -8.16 -10.67
C TYR A 209 -7.98 -7.98 -10.57
N GLY A 210 -8.76 -8.74 -11.37
CA GLY A 210 -10.21 -8.66 -11.34
C GLY A 210 -10.79 -9.03 -9.99
N GLY A 211 -10.31 -10.10 -9.37
CA GLY A 211 -10.72 -10.56 -8.04
C GLY A 211 -10.21 -9.63 -6.94
N TRP A 212 -8.96 -9.20 -7.05
CA TRP A 212 -8.35 -8.26 -6.10
C TRP A 212 -9.15 -6.95 -5.98
N LEU A 213 -9.49 -6.30 -7.10
CA LEU A 213 -10.31 -5.09 -7.09
C LEU A 213 -11.78 -5.37 -6.70
N PHE A 214 -12.33 -6.52 -7.13
CA PHE A 214 -13.67 -6.92 -6.75
C PHE A 214 -13.81 -7.09 -5.23
N THR A 215 -12.80 -7.64 -4.55
CA THR A 215 -12.79 -7.79 -3.09
C THR A 215 -12.99 -6.45 -2.40
N ASN A 216 -12.31 -5.38 -2.86
CA ASN A 216 -12.51 -4.02 -2.33
C ASN A 216 -13.95 -3.51 -2.54
N ILE A 217 -14.55 -3.80 -3.70
CA ILE A 217 -15.95 -3.47 -3.95
C ILE A 217 -16.85 -4.29 -3.01
N ALA A 218 -16.61 -5.59 -2.86
CA ALA A 218 -17.40 -6.49 -2.03
C ALA A 218 -17.40 -6.05 -0.55
N TRP A 219 -16.29 -5.59 0.01
CA TRP A 219 -16.25 -5.02 1.36
C TRP A 219 -17.23 -3.85 1.51
N ASN A 220 -17.29 -2.98 0.52
CA ASN A 220 -18.19 -1.83 0.51
C ASN A 220 -19.66 -2.21 0.34
N PHE A 221 -19.96 -3.42 -0.11
CA PHE A 221 -21.30 -4.05 -0.10
C PHE A 221 -21.60 -4.82 1.19
N GLY A 222 -20.62 -5.00 2.08
CA GLY A 222 -20.82 -5.65 3.37
C GLY A 222 -20.18 -7.03 3.50
N CYS A 223 -19.31 -7.44 2.57
CA CYS A 223 -18.54 -8.69 2.72
C CYS A 223 -17.44 -8.53 3.78
N VAL A 224 -17.84 -8.23 5.01
CA VAL A 224 -16.98 -8.03 6.19
C VAL A 224 -17.63 -8.68 7.42
N GLY A 225 -16.86 -8.98 8.45
CA GLY A 225 -17.37 -9.63 9.66
C GLY A 225 -18.00 -10.99 9.37
N GLU A 226 -19.26 -11.20 9.73
CA GLU A 226 -20.00 -12.47 9.52
C GLU A 226 -20.27 -12.77 8.02
N SER A 227 -20.27 -11.76 7.17
CA SER A 227 -20.43 -11.88 5.71
C SER A 227 -19.10 -11.81 4.95
N ALA A 228 -17.93 -11.87 5.64
CA ALA A 228 -16.62 -11.85 5.00
C ALA A 228 -16.51 -12.94 3.91
N LEU A 229 -15.69 -12.68 2.88
CA LEU A 229 -15.47 -13.61 1.76
C LEU A 229 -14.84 -14.93 2.24
N GLU A 230 -14.03 -14.85 3.29
CA GLU A 230 -13.53 -16.00 4.05
C GLU A 230 -13.46 -15.67 5.54
N TYR A 231 -13.68 -16.67 6.38
CA TYR A 231 -13.64 -16.53 7.82
C TYR A 231 -13.34 -17.89 8.48
N GLN A 232 -12.97 -17.88 9.76
CA GLN A 232 -12.92 -19.10 10.57
C GLN A 232 -14.26 -19.34 11.23
N ASP A 233 -14.76 -20.60 11.15
CA ASP A 233 -15.93 -21.05 11.88
C ASP A 233 -15.61 -21.30 13.38
N GLU A 234 -16.61 -21.73 14.15
CA GLU A 234 -16.48 -22.01 15.60
C GLU A 234 -15.47 -23.13 15.92
N ASP A 235 -15.20 -24.01 14.96
CA ASP A 235 -14.23 -25.10 15.08
C ASP A 235 -12.82 -24.69 14.60
N GLY A 236 -12.64 -23.43 14.16
CA GLY A 236 -11.38 -22.87 13.66
C GLY A 236 -11.07 -23.25 12.21
N ARG A 237 -12.01 -23.82 11.47
CA ARG A 237 -11.84 -24.13 10.04
C ARG A 237 -12.05 -22.88 9.20
N TRP A 238 -11.26 -22.72 8.18
CA TRP A 238 -11.45 -21.67 7.18
C TRP A 238 -12.60 -22.03 6.24
N VAL A 239 -13.54 -21.10 6.11
CA VAL A 239 -14.76 -21.23 5.31
C VAL A 239 -14.84 -20.12 4.29
N CYS A 240 -15.13 -20.48 3.05
CA CYS A 240 -15.41 -19.56 1.95
C CYS A 240 -16.89 -19.16 1.92
N ASN A 241 -17.19 -17.89 1.60
CA ASN A 241 -18.56 -17.35 1.64
C ASN A 241 -18.85 -16.42 0.44
N PHE A 242 -18.60 -16.91 -0.78
CA PHE A 242 -18.85 -16.11 -1.99
C PHE A 242 -20.34 -16.04 -2.37
N THR A 243 -21.18 -16.86 -1.76
CA THR A 243 -22.63 -16.86 -2.02
C THR A 243 -23.44 -16.07 -0.99
N SER A 244 -22.79 -15.28 -0.15
CA SER A 244 -23.49 -14.32 0.72
C SER A 244 -24.30 -13.32 -0.11
N PRO A 245 -25.45 -12.83 0.43
CA PRO A 245 -26.25 -11.80 -0.26
C PRO A 245 -25.44 -10.57 -0.65
N GLU A 246 -24.49 -10.17 0.18
CA GLU A 246 -23.61 -9.03 0.00
C GLU A 246 -22.65 -9.25 -1.19
N CYS A 247 -22.06 -10.43 -1.30
CA CYS A 247 -21.17 -10.78 -2.41
C CYS A 247 -21.94 -10.90 -3.73
N ILE A 248 -23.16 -11.47 -3.70
CA ILE A 248 -24.04 -11.51 -4.87
C ILE A 248 -24.38 -10.08 -5.33
N ALA A 249 -24.75 -9.18 -4.40
CA ALA A 249 -25.07 -7.79 -4.72
C ALA A 249 -23.84 -7.03 -5.30
N ALA A 250 -22.65 -7.25 -4.75
CA ALA A 250 -21.40 -6.68 -5.29
C ALA A 250 -21.12 -7.19 -6.72
N MET A 251 -21.36 -8.47 -7.00
CA MET A 251 -21.18 -9.03 -8.34
C MET A 251 -22.25 -8.56 -9.32
N GLU A 252 -23.49 -8.33 -8.84
CA GLU A 252 -24.54 -7.68 -9.64
C GLU A 252 -24.16 -6.23 -10.01
N TYR A 253 -23.54 -5.49 -9.08
CA TYR A 253 -22.99 -4.17 -9.37
C TYR A 253 -21.93 -4.23 -10.48
N MET A 254 -21.01 -5.21 -10.47
CA MET A 254 -20.04 -5.41 -11.56
C MET A 254 -20.71 -5.67 -12.91
N ARG A 255 -21.77 -6.48 -12.92
CA ARG A 255 -22.62 -6.68 -14.12
C ARG A 255 -23.20 -5.35 -14.60
N ASP A 256 -23.76 -4.56 -13.68
CA ASP A 256 -24.43 -3.30 -13.99
C ASP A 256 -23.45 -2.25 -14.51
N LEU A 257 -22.22 -2.18 -14.00
CA LEU A 257 -21.17 -1.31 -14.57
C LEU A 257 -20.92 -1.60 -16.06
N ARG A 258 -21.00 -2.87 -16.47
CA ARG A 258 -20.80 -3.28 -17.86
C ARG A 258 -22.05 -3.10 -18.74
N TRP A 259 -23.21 -3.58 -18.26
CA TRP A 259 -24.36 -3.78 -19.13
C TRP A 259 -25.44 -2.70 -18.97
N LYS A 260 -25.57 -2.11 -17.80
CA LYS A 260 -26.54 -1.04 -17.52
C LYS A 260 -25.94 0.34 -17.75
N TYR A 261 -24.74 0.59 -17.21
CA TYR A 261 -24.05 1.88 -17.29
C TYR A 261 -23.07 1.98 -18.47
N ASP A 262 -22.60 0.85 -19.00
CA ASP A 262 -21.63 0.74 -20.12
C ASP A 262 -20.35 1.57 -19.91
N ILE A 263 -19.83 1.60 -18.68
CA ILE A 263 -18.69 2.47 -18.34
C ILE A 263 -17.33 1.78 -18.39
N LEU A 264 -17.29 0.43 -18.44
CA LEU A 264 -16.03 -0.29 -18.44
C LEU A 264 -15.32 -0.20 -19.80
N ASN A 265 -13.98 -0.25 -19.77
CA ASN A 265 -13.18 -0.41 -20.98
C ASN A 265 -13.55 -1.70 -21.75
N ALA A 266 -13.43 -1.67 -23.06
CA ALA A 266 -13.91 -2.76 -23.92
C ALA A 266 -13.12 -4.06 -23.71
N ASP A 267 -11.84 -3.97 -23.42
CA ASP A 267 -10.85 -5.03 -23.30
C ASP A 267 -10.53 -5.40 -21.84
N ALA A 268 -11.45 -5.13 -20.90
CA ALA A 268 -11.26 -5.33 -19.45
C ALA A 268 -10.68 -6.72 -19.10
N THR A 269 -11.13 -7.79 -19.78
CA THR A 269 -10.66 -9.17 -19.50
C THR A 269 -9.21 -9.45 -19.86
N THR A 270 -8.59 -8.60 -20.67
CA THR A 270 -7.17 -8.70 -21.08
C THR A 270 -6.35 -7.52 -20.58
N THR A 271 -6.98 -6.54 -19.97
CA THR A 271 -6.30 -5.41 -19.34
C THR A 271 -5.68 -5.85 -18.03
N ASP A 272 -4.39 -5.65 -17.90
CA ASP A 272 -3.61 -5.83 -16.68
C ASP A 272 -3.42 -4.49 -15.96
N TRP A 273 -2.67 -4.50 -14.85
CA TRP A 273 -2.36 -3.32 -14.07
C TRP A 273 -1.68 -2.21 -14.88
N ALA A 274 -0.68 -2.56 -15.68
CA ALA A 274 0.05 -1.60 -16.51
C ALA A 274 -0.84 -1.02 -17.63
N GLY A 275 -1.69 -1.85 -18.21
CA GLY A 275 -2.71 -1.47 -19.19
C GLY A 275 -3.73 -0.47 -18.63
N ALA A 276 -4.20 -0.70 -17.39
CA ALA A 276 -5.13 0.21 -16.72
C ALA A 276 -4.54 1.61 -16.54
N HIS A 277 -3.30 1.71 -16.03
CA HIS A 277 -2.59 2.99 -15.93
C HIS A 277 -2.35 3.63 -17.30
N SER A 278 -2.11 2.83 -18.33
CA SER A 278 -1.93 3.34 -19.69
C SER A 278 -3.22 3.95 -20.22
N LEU A 279 -4.37 3.30 -20.05
CA LEU A 279 -5.67 3.82 -20.51
C LEU A 279 -6.04 5.12 -19.78
N LEU A 280 -5.78 5.21 -18.47
CA LEU A 280 -5.98 6.46 -17.72
C LEU A 280 -5.03 7.56 -18.20
N GLY A 281 -3.73 7.24 -18.31
CA GLY A 281 -2.68 8.20 -18.68
C GLY A 281 -2.84 8.78 -20.07
N THR A 282 -3.30 7.96 -21.02
CA THR A 282 -3.54 8.39 -22.42
C THR A 282 -4.93 9.01 -22.67
N GLY A 283 -5.77 9.11 -21.63
CA GLY A 283 -7.11 9.69 -21.72
C GLY A 283 -8.14 8.79 -22.41
N GLU A 284 -7.95 7.47 -22.39
CA GLU A 284 -8.93 6.50 -22.89
C GLU A 284 -9.93 6.08 -21.80
N ALA A 285 -9.62 6.35 -20.52
CA ALA A 285 -10.50 6.15 -19.38
C ALA A 285 -10.37 7.30 -18.38
N ALA A 286 -11.46 7.61 -17.66
CA ALA A 286 -11.50 8.73 -16.73
C ALA A 286 -11.19 8.36 -15.28
N MET A 287 -11.46 7.12 -14.86
CA MET A 287 -11.29 6.64 -13.50
C MET A 287 -10.57 5.29 -13.51
N ASN A 288 -9.74 5.04 -12.48
CA ASN A 288 -9.07 3.78 -12.22
C ASN A 288 -8.95 3.56 -10.71
N PHE A 289 -9.32 2.38 -10.22
CA PHE A 289 -8.97 1.99 -8.85
C PHE A 289 -7.47 1.75 -8.75
N ALA A 290 -6.78 2.57 -8.01
CA ALA A 290 -5.32 2.50 -7.87
C ALA A 290 -4.87 3.18 -6.58
N ALA A 291 -3.68 2.84 -6.11
CA ALA A 291 -3.14 3.25 -4.83
C ALA A 291 -2.25 4.50 -4.92
N ASP A 292 -1.97 5.11 -3.77
CA ASP A 292 -1.15 6.31 -3.63
C ASP A 292 0.32 6.11 -4.04
N ASP A 293 0.83 4.88 -3.98
CA ASP A 293 2.20 4.54 -4.39
C ASP A 293 2.40 4.50 -5.91
N SER A 294 1.31 4.44 -6.68
CA SER A 294 1.32 4.27 -8.13
C SER A 294 0.95 5.52 -8.95
N VAL A 295 0.92 6.69 -8.31
CA VAL A 295 0.54 7.97 -8.96
C VAL A 295 1.45 8.38 -10.13
N ASP A 296 2.67 7.90 -10.16
CA ASP A 296 3.63 8.13 -11.25
C ASP A 296 3.34 7.28 -12.50
N GLN A 297 2.56 6.20 -12.36
CA GLN A 297 2.25 5.31 -13.48
C GLN A 297 1.43 6.01 -14.58
N PRO A 298 0.26 6.62 -14.33
CA PRO A 298 -0.47 7.34 -15.37
C PRO A 298 0.19 8.68 -15.73
N THR A 299 0.93 9.32 -14.81
CA THR A 299 1.53 10.63 -15.01
C THR A 299 2.90 10.53 -15.71
N ALA A 300 4.00 10.48 -14.97
CA ALA A 300 5.37 10.47 -15.51
C ALA A 300 5.60 9.34 -16.54
N ASN A 301 5.02 8.15 -16.35
CA ASN A 301 5.26 6.99 -17.20
C ASN A 301 4.35 6.93 -18.43
N LYS A 302 3.16 7.58 -18.39
CA LYS A 302 2.17 7.54 -19.48
C LYS A 302 1.76 8.92 -20.01
N GLY A 303 2.26 10.00 -19.41
CA GLY A 303 2.21 11.36 -19.93
C GLY A 303 0.97 12.17 -19.56
N LEU A 304 0.16 11.72 -18.59
CA LEU A 304 -0.91 12.55 -18.02
C LEU A 304 -0.28 13.71 -17.24
N PRO A 305 -0.57 14.96 -17.59
CA PRO A 305 -0.07 16.10 -16.82
C PRO A 305 -0.49 16.04 -15.35
N VAL A 306 0.37 16.45 -14.43
CA VAL A 306 0.09 16.39 -12.99
C VAL A 306 -1.10 17.27 -12.58
N GLU A 307 -1.36 18.34 -13.31
CA GLU A 307 -2.52 19.23 -13.14
C GLU A 307 -3.84 18.61 -13.61
N ASP A 308 -3.78 17.55 -14.41
CA ASP A 308 -4.93 16.79 -14.89
C ASP A 308 -5.10 15.44 -14.19
N PHE A 309 -4.35 15.21 -13.12
CA PHE A 309 -4.43 13.99 -12.31
C PHE A 309 -4.94 14.29 -10.90
N ALA A 310 -5.78 13.42 -10.36
CA ALA A 310 -6.20 13.45 -8.96
C ALA A 310 -6.17 12.06 -8.32
N LEU A 311 -5.94 12.02 -7.00
CA LEU A 311 -6.08 10.84 -6.16
C LEU A 311 -7.17 11.11 -5.13
N ILE A 312 -8.22 10.31 -5.14
CA ILE A 312 -9.38 10.44 -4.25
C ILE A 312 -9.59 9.18 -3.39
N PRO A 313 -10.33 9.28 -2.28
CA PRO A 313 -10.67 8.10 -1.48
C PRO A 313 -11.45 7.07 -2.31
N PHE A 314 -11.35 5.79 -1.92
CA PHE A 314 -12.22 4.74 -2.47
C PHE A 314 -13.69 5.13 -2.21
N PRO A 315 -14.59 5.01 -3.21
CA PRO A 315 -16.00 5.39 -3.06
C PRO A 315 -16.70 4.49 -2.04
N ALA A 316 -17.54 5.08 -1.18
CA ALA A 316 -18.31 4.34 -0.18
C ALA A 316 -19.41 3.48 -0.83
N GLY A 317 -19.67 2.32 -0.26
CA GLY A 317 -20.86 1.52 -0.51
C GLY A 317 -21.92 1.70 0.57
N GLU A 318 -22.96 0.85 0.55
CA GLU A 318 -24.03 0.87 1.54
C GLU A 318 -23.57 0.42 2.93
N ALA A 319 -22.56 -0.45 2.99
CA ALA A 319 -22.00 -0.96 4.24
C ALA A 319 -20.95 -0.05 4.88
N GLY A 320 -20.47 0.96 4.17
CA GLY A 320 -19.44 1.87 4.65
C GLY A 320 -18.44 2.27 3.58
N ARG A 321 -17.27 2.74 4.03
CA ARG A 321 -16.14 3.06 3.17
C ARG A 321 -14.94 2.25 3.63
N TYR A 322 -14.62 1.22 2.88
CA TYR A 322 -13.46 0.34 3.10
C TYR A 322 -12.46 0.51 1.97
N ALA A 323 -11.19 0.48 2.29
CA ALA A 323 -10.13 0.43 1.28
C ALA A 323 -9.00 -0.48 1.73
N LEU A 324 -8.40 -1.16 0.77
CA LEU A 324 -7.22 -1.98 0.99
C LEU A 324 -6.04 -1.12 1.43
N ALA A 325 -5.46 -1.49 2.56
CA ALA A 325 -4.10 -1.11 2.95
C ALA A 325 -3.20 -2.33 2.72
N GLY A 326 -2.33 -2.22 1.73
CA GLY A 326 -1.44 -3.30 1.33
C GLY A 326 0.03 -2.88 1.36
N GLY A 327 0.89 -3.73 0.82
CA GLY A 327 2.32 -3.49 0.74
C GLY A 327 3.14 -4.71 1.16
N THR A 328 4.39 -4.45 1.51
CA THR A 328 5.32 -5.45 2.05
C THR A 328 5.84 -5.01 3.42
N CYS A 329 6.16 -5.97 4.25
CA CYS A 329 6.79 -5.73 5.54
C CYS A 329 8.17 -6.39 5.61
N TYR A 330 8.98 -5.94 6.57
CA TYR A 330 10.13 -6.69 7.04
C TYR A 330 9.68 -7.59 8.18
N MET A 331 9.96 -8.88 8.07
CA MET A 331 9.79 -9.84 9.16
C MET A 331 11.12 -10.55 9.45
N PHE A 332 11.19 -11.26 10.56
CA PHE A 332 12.43 -11.74 11.12
C PHE A 332 12.35 -13.24 11.40
N ALA A 333 13.49 -13.95 11.27
CA ALA A 333 13.53 -15.38 11.51
C ALA A 333 13.04 -15.74 12.94
N PRO A 334 12.36 -16.90 13.13
CA PRO A 334 11.78 -17.27 14.44
C PRO A 334 12.80 -17.49 15.54
N ASN A 335 14.05 -17.78 15.17
CA ASN A 335 15.16 -18.02 16.09
C ASN A 335 16.09 -16.81 16.25
N ILE A 336 15.63 -15.60 15.88
CA ILE A 336 16.42 -14.38 16.02
C ILE A 336 16.76 -14.12 17.50
N THR A 337 18.03 -13.80 17.78
CA THR A 337 18.44 -13.36 19.11
C THR A 337 18.19 -11.87 19.31
N ASN A 338 18.15 -11.41 20.57
CA ASN A 338 18.02 -9.97 20.85
C ASN A 338 19.14 -9.15 20.20
N ASP A 339 20.38 -9.64 20.24
CA ASP A 339 21.52 -8.97 19.59
C ASP A 339 21.36 -8.83 18.09
N GLN A 340 20.81 -9.87 17.43
CA GLN A 340 20.50 -9.83 16.02
C GLN A 340 19.33 -8.87 15.72
N ALA A 341 18.28 -8.84 16.56
CA ALA A 341 17.17 -7.91 16.42
C ALA A 341 17.64 -6.45 16.56
N VAL A 342 18.49 -6.16 17.55
CA VAL A 342 19.11 -4.83 17.74
C VAL A 342 19.98 -4.45 16.52
N ALA A 343 20.80 -5.38 16.00
CA ALA A 343 21.61 -5.14 14.81
C ALA A 343 20.74 -4.88 13.55
N LEU A 344 19.60 -5.57 13.45
CA LEU A 344 18.65 -5.35 12.37
C LEU A 344 17.91 -4.01 12.47
N MET A 345 17.57 -3.56 13.69
CA MET A 345 17.04 -2.19 13.88
C MET A 345 18.07 -1.13 13.46
N ALA A 346 19.36 -1.31 13.76
CA ALA A 346 20.43 -0.43 13.29
C ALA A 346 20.52 -0.43 11.74
N TYR A 347 20.46 -1.60 11.15
CA TYR A 347 20.42 -1.72 9.69
C TYR A 347 19.20 -1.02 9.09
N LEU A 348 18.00 -1.23 9.64
CA LEU A 348 16.79 -0.56 9.18
C LEU A 348 16.81 0.97 9.41
N LYS A 349 17.46 1.45 10.48
CA LYS A 349 17.74 2.88 10.69
C LYS A 349 18.58 3.44 9.54
N ILE A 350 19.65 2.77 9.13
CA ILE A 350 20.51 3.18 8.02
C ILE A 350 19.73 3.18 6.68
N LEU A 351 18.77 2.28 6.52
CA LEU A 351 17.86 2.24 5.38
C LEU A 351 16.78 3.35 5.42
N GLY A 352 16.71 4.15 6.49
CA GLY A 352 15.68 5.17 6.67
C GLY A 352 14.28 4.61 6.96
N LYS A 353 14.21 3.41 7.53
CA LYS A 353 12.94 2.73 7.85
C LYS A 353 12.46 2.96 9.28
N LEU A 354 13.27 3.53 10.13
CA LEU A 354 12.89 4.00 11.47
C LEU A 354 12.67 5.52 11.49
N PRO A 355 11.96 6.08 12.49
CA PRO A 355 11.60 7.51 12.53
C PRO A 355 12.79 8.40 12.95
N PHE A 356 13.94 8.21 12.31
CA PHE A 356 15.12 9.05 12.48
C PHE A 356 15.42 9.78 11.17
N LEU A 357 15.68 11.07 11.27
CA LEU A 357 16.09 11.91 10.13
C LEU A 357 17.47 12.47 10.39
N ASP A 358 18.48 11.88 9.81
CA ASP A 358 19.83 12.45 9.72
C ASP A 358 20.05 13.19 8.40
N ASP A 359 21.18 13.90 8.29
CA ASP A 359 21.52 14.68 7.09
C ASP A 359 21.57 13.81 5.81
N SER A 360 21.98 12.54 5.92
CA SER A 360 22.06 11.61 4.79
C SER A 360 20.67 11.19 4.31
N ILE A 361 19.78 10.84 5.23
CA ILE A 361 18.39 10.48 4.96
C ILE A 361 17.67 11.69 4.34
N ILE A 362 17.81 12.87 4.93
CA ILE A 362 17.23 14.12 4.41
C ILE A 362 17.73 14.41 3.00
N ALA A 363 19.04 14.29 2.76
CA ALA A 363 19.62 14.50 1.43
C ALA A 363 19.09 13.48 0.40
N GLY A 364 18.97 12.21 0.80
CA GLY A 364 18.38 11.15 -0.03
C GLY A 364 16.93 11.44 -0.40
N MET A 365 16.09 11.82 0.57
CA MET A 365 14.69 12.19 0.33
C MET A 365 14.57 13.39 -0.62
N ARG A 366 15.39 14.43 -0.43
CA ARG A 366 15.40 15.59 -1.33
C ARG A 366 15.80 15.23 -2.76
N ALA A 367 16.77 14.35 -2.91
CA ALA A 367 17.21 13.88 -4.23
C ALA A 367 16.09 13.06 -4.93
N ASP A 368 15.39 12.19 -4.18
CA ASP A 368 14.27 11.41 -4.71
C ASP A 368 13.10 12.29 -5.14
N TYR A 369 12.66 13.23 -4.29
CA TYR A 369 11.56 14.14 -4.63
C TYR A 369 11.91 15.09 -5.78
N ALA A 370 13.16 15.56 -5.85
CA ALA A 370 13.61 16.34 -7.00
C ALA A 370 13.53 15.52 -8.28
N ALA A 371 13.99 14.27 -8.27
CA ALA A 371 13.93 13.38 -9.42
C ALA A 371 12.48 13.05 -9.82
N LYS A 372 11.58 12.83 -8.85
CA LYS A 372 10.14 12.64 -9.10
C LYS A 372 9.53 13.86 -9.80
N ARG A 373 9.74 15.05 -9.24
CA ARG A 373 9.26 16.30 -9.83
C ARG A 373 9.77 16.50 -11.25
N ASP A 374 11.08 16.33 -11.47
CA ASP A 374 11.75 16.63 -12.74
C ASP A 374 11.31 15.68 -13.87
N ARG A 375 10.82 14.46 -13.55
CA ARG A 375 10.23 13.54 -14.52
C ARG A 375 8.70 13.69 -14.67
N GLY A 376 8.07 14.66 -13.97
CA GLY A 376 6.62 14.89 -14.04
C GLY A 376 5.77 13.91 -13.22
N ALA A 377 6.36 13.28 -12.20
CA ALA A 377 5.62 12.51 -11.22
C ALA A 377 5.02 13.42 -10.14
N PRO A 378 3.83 13.15 -9.62
CA PRO A 378 3.29 13.86 -8.46
C PRO A 378 4.20 13.68 -7.24
N VAL A 379 4.57 14.79 -6.60
CA VAL A 379 5.25 14.79 -5.30
C VAL A 379 4.20 15.09 -4.24
N ILE A 380 3.76 14.03 -3.58
CA ILE A 380 2.69 14.01 -2.57
C ILE A 380 3.21 13.41 -1.25
N PRO A 381 2.51 13.63 -0.11
CA PRO A 381 2.81 12.94 1.14
C PRO A 381 2.79 11.41 0.99
N ALA A 382 3.56 10.72 1.80
CA ALA A 382 3.44 9.27 1.96
C ALA A 382 2.78 8.96 3.31
N ILE A 383 2.00 7.89 3.36
CA ILE A 383 1.43 7.39 4.61
C ILE A 383 2.57 6.94 5.52
N SER A 384 2.59 7.44 6.76
CA SER A 384 3.66 7.15 7.71
C SER A 384 3.35 5.90 8.52
N ALA A 385 4.37 5.04 8.69
CA ALA A 385 4.32 3.94 9.67
C ALA A 385 4.46 4.42 11.12
N TRP A 386 4.80 5.69 11.32
CA TRP A 386 5.18 6.28 12.59
C TRP A 386 4.23 7.41 12.97
N ASN A 387 3.75 7.38 14.19
CA ASN A 387 2.90 8.41 14.80
C ASN A 387 3.75 9.40 15.61
N ASP A 388 4.81 9.92 14.97
CA ASP A 388 5.72 10.93 15.52
C ASP A 388 5.48 12.26 14.78
N GLU A 389 4.96 13.25 15.51
CA GLU A 389 4.59 14.54 14.94
C GLU A 389 5.80 15.30 14.36
N GLU A 390 6.95 15.27 15.05
CA GLU A 390 8.16 16.00 14.63
C GLU A 390 8.75 15.36 13.36
N TYR A 391 8.86 14.04 13.35
CA TYR A 391 9.31 13.28 12.19
C TYR A 391 8.38 13.50 10.98
N ASN A 392 7.09 13.39 11.18
CA ASN A 392 6.10 13.56 10.11
C ASN A 392 6.07 15.00 9.58
N ALA A 393 6.16 16.02 10.48
CA ALA A 393 6.24 17.42 10.08
C ALA A 393 7.52 17.73 9.29
N ALA A 394 8.66 17.15 9.67
CA ALA A 394 9.92 17.32 8.95
C ALA A 394 9.87 16.69 7.55
N LYS A 395 9.31 15.48 7.42
CA LYS A 395 9.06 14.85 6.12
C LYS A 395 8.12 15.69 5.26
N GLN A 396 7.01 16.15 5.83
CA GLN A 396 6.04 17.00 5.13
C GLN A 396 6.67 18.31 4.64
N ALA A 397 7.57 18.92 5.41
CA ALA A 397 8.30 20.11 4.98
C ALA A 397 9.16 19.85 3.74
N ILE A 398 9.82 18.68 3.67
CA ILE A 398 10.59 18.27 2.49
C ILE A 398 9.67 18.02 1.30
N VAL A 399 8.54 17.32 1.49
CA VAL A 399 7.54 17.13 0.42
C VAL A 399 7.07 18.48 -0.13
N ASN A 400 6.73 19.42 0.76
CA ASN A 400 6.24 20.75 0.37
C ASN A 400 7.28 21.57 -0.43
N GLU A 401 8.59 21.35 -0.18
CA GLU A 401 9.68 21.99 -0.93
C GLU A 401 9.68 21.58 -2.42
N PHE A 402 9.26 20.36 -2.72
CA PHE A 402 9.32 19.78 -4.06
C PHE A 402 7.93 19.57 -4.70
N SER A 403 6.84 19.78 -3.96
CA SER A 403 5.48 19.55 -4.46
C SER A 403 5.23 20.32 -5.76
N ASN A 404 4.69 19.61 -6.75
CA ASN A 404 4.37 20.09 -8.08
C ASN A 404 2.89 19.92 -8.43
N VAL A 405 2.04 19.69 -7.42
CA VAL A 405 0.62 19.39 -7.54
C VAL A 405 -0.25 20.42 -6.82
N ASP A 406 -1.49 20.55 -7.24
CA ASP A 406 -2.53 21.20 -6.42
C ASP A 406 -3.02 20.19 -5.37
N MET A 407 -2.68 20.39 -4.11
CA MET A 407 -3.04 19.47 -3.03
C MET A 407 -4.56 19.29 -2.84
N ARG A 408 -5.40 20.20 -3.35
CA ARG A 408 -6.86 20.03 -3.33
C ARG A 408 -7.35 18.82 -4.13
N LEU A 409 -6.54 18.34 -5.09
CA LEU A 409 -6.79 17.11 -5.86
C LEU A 409 -6.43 15.82 -5.11
N TYR A 410 -5.88 15.93 -3.90
CA TYR A 410 -5.38 14.80 -3.09
C TYR A 410 -5.83 14.88 -1.62
N ALA A 411 -6.23 16.06 -1.14
CA ALA A 411 -6.50 16.32 0.28
C ALA A 411 -7.52 15.33 0.85
N ASP A 412 -8.67 15.16 0.19
CA ASP A 412 -9.73 14.27 0.68
C ASP A 412 -9.26 12.80 0.84
N PHE A 413 -8.27 12.36 0.04
CA PHE A 413 -7.68 11.02 0.20
C PHE A 413 -6.92 10.93 1.53
N PHE A 414 -5.99 11.84 1.78
CA PHE A 414 -5.18 11.83 3.01
C PHE A 414 -6.02 12.14 4.25
N ASP A 415 -6.96 13.09 4.15
CA ASP A 415 -7.86 13.47 5.24
C ASP A 415 -8.76 12.29 5.62
N SER A 416 -9.29 11.52 4.66
CA SER A 416 -10.12 10.36 4.94
C SER A 416 -9.41 9.27 5.76
N ILE A 417 -8.10 9.13 5.57
CA ILE A 417 -7.25 8.19 6.33
C ILE A 417 -6.95 8.76 7.71
N SER A 418 -6.50 10.01 7.80
CA SER A 418 -6.09 10.63 9.06
C SER A 418 -7.27 10.88 10.02
N GLU A 419 -8.45 11.18 9.49
CA GLU A 419 -9.69 11.37 10.25
C GLU A 419 -10.44 10.06 10.55
N GLY A 420 -10.00 8.93 9.97
CA GLY A 420 -10.65 7.62 10.15
C GLY A 420 -12.04 7.54 9.51
N THR A 421 -12.31 8.34 8.47
CA THR A 421 -13.58 8.29 7.72
C THR A 421 -13.59 7.18 6.66
N ILE A 422 -12.45 6.52 6.46
CA ILE A 422 -12.27 5.31 5.68
C ILE A 422 -11.72 4.21 6.60
N THR A 423 -12.29 3.00 6.52
CA THR A 423 -11.77 1.84 7.23
C THR A 423 -10.72 1.16 6.37
N LEU A 424 -9.48 1.16 6.84
CA LEU A 424 -8.40 0.42 6.19
C LEU A 424 -8.51 -1.06 6.53
N LYS A 425 -8.37 -1.91 5.54
CA LYS A 425 -8.45 -3.35 5.67
C LYS A 425 -7.28 -4.00 4.94
N SER A 426 -6.64 -4.98 5.55
CA SER A 426 -5.67 -5.85 4.87
C SER A 426 -6.38 -6.76 3.86
N GLU A 427 -5.60 -7.40 3.01
CA GLU A 427 -6.11 -8.44 2.11
C GLU A 427 -6.76 -9.58 2.91
N GLU A 428 -7.48 -10.47 2.22
CA GLU A 428 -8.11 -11.62 2.87
C GLU A 428 -7.05 -12.53 3.52
N PRO A 429 -7.34 -13.13 4.69
CA PRO A 429 -6.31 -13.63 5.61
C PRO A 429 -5.55 -14.86 5.12
N VAL A 430 -6.15 -15.72 4.28
CA VAL A 430 -5.47 -16.93 3.81
C VAL A 430 -5.62 -17.10 2.31
N PHE A 431 -4.54 -17.47 1.62
CA PHE A 431 -4.49 -17.75 0.19
C PHE A 431 -5.17 -16.70 -0.71
N ALA A 432 -5.08 -15.42 -0.35
CA ALA A 432 -5.71 -14.30 -1.05
C ALA A 432 -5.50 -14.35 -2.58
N GLN A 433 -4.33 -14.77 -3.06
CA GLN A 433 -4.05 -14.88 -4.50
C GLN A 433 -4.86 -15.98 -5.19
N GLN A 434 -5.22 -17.06 -4.50
CA GLN A 434 -6.11 -18.08 -5.02
C GLN A 434 -7.56 -17.60 -5.01
N LEU A 435 -8.00 -16.97 -3.91
CA LEU A 435 -9.29 -16.30 -3.80
C LEU A 435 -9.50 -15.31 -4.97
N TYR A 436 -8.51 -14.47 -5.25
CA TYR A 436 -8.58 -13.51 -6.35
C TYR A 436 -8.69 -14.20 -7.72
N ARG A 437 -8.02 -15.34 -7.95
CA ARG A 437 -8.17 -16.10 -9.19
C ARG A 437 -9.60 -16.60 -9.40
N GLU A 438 -10.20 -17.18 -8.36
CA GLU A 438 -11.57 -17.68 -8.43
C GLU A 438 -12.56 -16.53 -8.70
N LEU A 439 -12.46 -15.44 -7.98
CA LEU A 439 -13.31 -14.26 -8.17
C LEU A 439 -13.06 -13.57 -9.52
N THR A 440 -11.82 -13.52 -10.02
CA THR A 440 -11.53 -12.98 -11.37
C THR A 440 -12.29 -13.76 -12.45
N ALA A 441 -12.35 -15.08 -12.36
CA ALA A 441 -13.07 -15.91 -13.33
C ALA A 441 -14.58 -15.58 -13.32
N VAL A 442 -15.16 -15.29 -12.14
CA VAL A 442 -16.56 -14.87 -12.04
C VAL A 442 -16.76 -13.48 -12.62
N VAL A 443 -15.91 -12.50 -12.27
CA VAL A 443 -15.94 -11.14 -12.83
C VAL A 443 -15.87 -11.17 -14.34
N GLN A 444 -14.88 -11.87 -14.93
CA GLN A 444 -14.74 -12.00 -16.39
C GLN A 444 -16.00 -12.58 -17.02
N ARG A 445 -16.60 -13.60 -16.41
CA ARG A 445 -17.84 -14.19 -16.89
C ARG A 445 -18.99 -13.19 -16.91
N VAL A 446 -19.14 -12.42 -15.84
CA VAL A 446 -20.25 -11.47 -15.66
C VAL A 446 -20.13 -10.27 -16.60
N ILE A 447 -18.92 -9.75 -16.81
CA ILE A 447 -18.70 -8.61 -17.71
C ILE A 447 -18.66 -9.00 -19.20
N THR A 448 -18.54 -10.28 -19.54
CA THR A 448 -18.55 -10.77 -20.93
C THR A 448 -19.87 -11.38 -21.35
N LYS A 449 -20.76 -11.72 -20.42
CA LYS A 449 -22.04 -12.35 -20.70
C LYS A 449 -23.15 -11.69 -19.88
N GLU A 450 -23.99 -10.85 -20.50
CA GLU A 450 -25.06 -10.10 -19.86
C GLU A 450 -26.02 -10.98 -19.03
N GLY A 451 -26.44 -12.13 -19.56
CA GLY A 451 -27.31 -13.08 -18.86
C GLY A 451 -26.53 -14.14 -18.06
N ALA A 452 -25.38 -13.84 -17.51
CA ALA A 452 -24.65 -14.76 -16.64
C ALA A 452 -25.45 -15.02 -15.35
N ASP A 453 -25.55 -16.30 -14.99
CA ASP A 453 -26.10 -16.73 -13.69
C ASP A 453 -25.02 -16.48 -12.63
N ILE A 454 -25.16 -15.37 -11.90
CA ILE A 454 -24.18 -14.88 -10.92
C ILE A 454 -24.09 -15.84 -9.74
N GLU A 455 -25.23 -16.24 -9.16
CA GLU A 455 -25.23 -17.11 -7.99
C GLU A 455 -24.60 -18.47 -8.32
N LYS A 456 -24.92 -19.05 -9.48
CA LYS A 456 -24.29 -20.29 -9.92
C LYS A 456 -22.79 -20.15 -10.17
N ALA A 457 -22.34 -19.00 -10.69
CA ALA A 457 -20.92 -18.75 -10.94
C ALA A 457 -20.13 -18.59 -9.64
N LEU A 458 -20.68 -17.84 -8.69
CA LEU A 458 -20.12 -17.65 -7.35
C LEU A 458 -20.06 -18.97 -6.57
N ARG A 459 -21.13 -19.74 -6.58
CA ARG A 459 -21.18 -21.07 -5.93
C ARG A 459 -20.10 -22.00 -6.45
N LYS A 460 -19.87 -22.02 -7.76
CA LYS A 460 -18.78 -22.83 -8.33
C LYS A 460 -17.40 -22.36 -7.88
N ALA A 461 -17.19 -21.05 -7.81
CA ALA A 461 -15.93 -20.48 -7.32
C ALA A 461 -15.74 -20.76 -5.81
N GLU A 462 -16.81 -20.68 -5.03
CA GLU A 462 -16.86 -21.03 -3.61
C GLU A 462 -16.48 -22.50 -3.37
N GLU A 463 -17.11 -23.42 -4.12
CA GLU A 463 -16.81 -24.86 -4.05
C GLU A 463 -15.32 -25.12 -4.37
N SER A 464 -14.78 -24.47 -5.41
CA SER A 464 -13.37 -24.63 -5.83
C SER A 464 -12.40 -24.07 -4.78
N PHE A 465 -12.69 -22.90 -4.21
CA PHE A 465 -11.83 -22.31 -3.19
C PHE A 465 -11.93 -23.02 -1.85
N GLN A 466 -13.12 -23.51 -1.47
CA GLN A 466 -13.30 -24.30 -0.26
C GLN A 466 -12.52 -25.64 -0.33
N GLU A 467 -12.57 -26.33 -1.48
CA GLU A 467 -11.74 -27.53 -1.70
C GLU A 467 -10.24 -27.23 -1.51
N TYR A 468 -9.79 -26.06 -2.01
CA TYR A 468 -8.40 -25.61 -1.82
C TYR A 468 -8.07 -25.32 -0.35
N LEU A 469 -8.97 -24.66 0.40
CA LEU A 469 -8.82 -24.42 1.83
C LEU A 469 -8.78 -25.73 2.64
N ASP A 470 -9.62 -26.70 2.27
CA ASP A 470 -9.67 -27.99 2.94
C ASP A 470 -8.36 -28.76 2.72
N ASP A 471 -7.83 -28.77 1.50
CA ASP A 471 -6.59 -29.48 1.16
C ASP A 471 -5.33 -28.83 1.77
N GLU A 472 -5.29 -27.50 1.86
CA GLU A 472 -4.06 -26.78 2.19
C GLU A 472 -3.97 -26.32 3.66
N ILE A 473 -5.11 -26.14 4.38
CA ILE A 473 -5.07 -25.61 5.74
C ILE A 473 -6.03 -26.29 6.72
N ASN A 474 -7.20 -26.78 6.29
CA ASN A 474 -8.20 -27.35 7.20
C ASN A 474 -7.93 -28.81 7.59
N ASP A 475 -7.28 -29.59 6.73
CA ASP A 475 -7.05 -31.03 6.94
C ASP A 475 -5.67 -31.33 7.59
N TYR A 476 -4.95 -30.31 8.12
CA TYR A 476 -3.66 -30.43 8.79
C TYR A 476 -3.74 -30.37 10.31
#